data_e57a6b31fb5166a45178f41242c9ba0a
#
_entry.id   e57a6b31fb5166a45178f41242c9ba0a
#
_cell.length_a   1.000
_cell.length_b   1.000
_cell.length_c   1.000
_cell.angle_alpha   90.00
_cell.angle_beta   90.00
_cell.angle_gamma   90.00
#
_symmetry.space_group_name_H-M   'P 1'
#
loop_
_entity.id
_entity.type
_entity.pdbx_description
1 polymer ?
#
loop_
_entity_poly.entity_id
_entity_poly.type
_entity_poly.pdbx_seq_one_letter_code
_entity_poly.pdbx_strand_id
1 'polypeptide(L)'
;MKFTCDTNVLVDVLRDASAEEAFSVFLSRFSHVTYLSAVVMLELRAGARTPGQARMLEQEVVQRFARANRVLTPSADAFSVAGQLLATLANREGWTADAHPSLVHDALLAASCRESGVTLITRDRDFARFKTVLRGWRFVAPWPQVSQ
;
A
#
# COMPACT_ATOMS: atom_id res chain seq x y z
N MET A 1 -6.20 7.95 -13.41
CA MET A 1 -6.21 7.47 -12.01
C MET A 1 -5.05 6.52 -11.81
N LYS A 2 -4.35 6.64 -10.69
CA LYS A 2 -3.20 5.79 -10.35
C LYS A 2 -3.54 4.94 -9.14
N PHE A 3 -2.94 3.74 -9.03
CA PHE A 3 -3.21 2.77 -7.95
C PHE A 3 -1.93 2.26 -7.32
N THR A 4 -2.03 1.89 -6.05
CA THR A 4 -1.06 1.05 -5.35
C THR A 4 -1.82 0.09 -4.44
N CYS A 5 -1.26 -1.11 -4.23
CA CYS A 5 -1.87 -2.11 -3.36
C CYS A 5 -1.20 -2.11 -1.99
N ASP A 6 -2.01 -2.26 -0.94
CA ASP A 6 -1.53 -2.50 0.41
C ASP A 6 -0.93 -3.90 0.54
N THR A 7 -0.13 -4.09 1.58
CA THR A 7 0.53 -5.37 1.88
C THR A 7 -0.46 -6.53 1.98
N ASN A 8 -1.58 -6.36 2.67
CA ASN A 8 -2.59 -7.41 2.84
C ASN A 8 -3.14 -7.93 1.50
N VAL A 9 -3.32 -7.05 0.53
CA VAL A 9 -3.81 -7.41 -0.80
C VAL A 9 -2.77 -8.23 -1.57
N LEU A 10 -1.52 -7.82 -1.53
CA LEU A 10 -0.44 -8.53 -2.23
C LEU A 10 -0.06 -9.85 -1.55
N VAL A 11 -0.19 -9.94 -0.22
CA VAL A 11 -0.04 -11.21 0.50
C VAL A 11 -1.09 -12.21 0.04
N ASP A 12 -2.34 -11.78 -0.14
CA ASP A 12 -3.37 -12.66 -0.70
C ASP A 12 -3.01 -13.14 -2.10
N VAL A 13 -2.53 -12.25 -2.96
CA VAL A 13 -2.07 -12.59 -4.32
C VAL A 13 -1.00 -13.69 -4.31
N LEU A 14 -0.08 -13.64 -3.34
CA LEU A 14 0.99 -14.63 -3.20
C LEU A 14 0.54 -15.96 -2.61
N ARG A 15 -0.61 -16.01 -1.91
CA ARG A 15 -1.07 -17.18 -1.17
C ARG A 15 -2.31 -17.86 -1.74
N ASP A 16 -3.10 -17.16 -2.53
CA ASP A 16 -4.39 -17.62 -3.00
C ASP A 16 -4.52 -17.46 -4.52
N ALA A 17 -4.81 -18.56 -5.21
CA ALA A 17 -4.92 -18.58 -6.67
C ALA A 17 -6.04 -17.66 -7.19
N SER A 18 -7.16 -17.56 -6.48
CA SER A 18 -8.26 -16.67 -6.91
C SER A 18 -7.89 -15.19 -6.76
N ALA A 19 -7.14 -14.84 -5.73
CA ALA A 19 -6.62 -13.48 -5.56
C ALA A 19 -5.57 -13.13 -6.63
N GLU A 20 -4.71 -14.08 -6.98
CA GLU A 20 -3.74 -13.93 -8.08
C GLU A 20 -4.45 -13.69 -9.42
N GLU A 21 -5.49 -14.48 -9.72
CA GLU A 21 -6.29 -14.30 -10.93
C GLU A 21 -6.95 -12.93 -10.99
N ALA A 22 -7.60 -12.50 -9.91
CA ALA A 22 -8.24 -11.19 -9.82
C ALA A 22 -7.23 -10.05 -10.01
N PHE A 23 -6.05 -10.17 -9.43
CA PHE A 23 -4.96 -9.23 -9.62
C PHE A 23 -4.46 -9.19 -11.05
N SER A 24 -4.30 -10.32 -11.69
CA SER A 24 -3.90 -10.42 -13.10
C SER A 24 -4.92 -9.78 -14.02
N VAL A 25 -6.22 -9.99 -13.78
CA VAL A 25 -7.31 -9.34 -14.52
C VAL A 25 -7.24 -7.82 -14.32
N PHE A 26 -7.04 -7.34 -13.10
CA PHE A 26 -6.88 -5.93 -12.82
C PHE A 26 -5.67 -5.34 -13.55
N LEU A 27 -4.51 -5.97 -13.46
CA LEU A 27 -3.29 -5.51 -14.12
C LEU A 27 -3.37 -5.54 -15.65
N SER A 28 -4.16 -6.44 -16.24
CA SER A 28 -4.35 -6.46 -17.70
C SER A 28 -4.90 -5.14 -18.24
N ARG A 29 -5.63 -4.40 -17.40
CA ARG A 29 -6.23 -3.11 -17.75
C ARG A 29 -5.45 -1.92 -17.19
N PHE A 30 -4.92 -2.04 -15.98
CA PHE A 30 -4.41 -0.92 -15.19
C PHE A 30 -2.91 -1.01 -14.86
N SER A 31 -2.15 -1.93 -15.45
CA SER A 31 -0.72 -2.08 -15.15
C SER A 31 0.06 -0.78 -15.35
N HIS A 32 -0.26 -0.01 -16.39
CA HIS A 32 0.44 1.23 -16.72
C HIS A 32 0.23 2.37 -15.73
N VAL A 33 -0.79 2.27 -14.87
CA VAL A 33 -1.11 3.25 -13.82
C VAL A 33 -1.05 2.66 -12.41
N THR A 34 -0.54 1.44 -12.27
CA THR A 34 -0.38 0.76 -10.99
C THR A 34 1.09 0.74 -10.59
N TYR A 35 1.33 1.07 -9.33
CA TYR A 35 2.65 1.22 -8.73
C TYR A 35 2.80 0.29 -7.53
N LEU A 36 4.02 -0.14 -7.24
CA LEU A 36 4.38 -0.78 -5.98
C LEU A 36 4.90 0.29 -5.03
N SER A 37 4.30 0.42 -3.86
CA SER A 37 4.86 1.29 -2.81
C SER A 37 6.13 0.67 -2.23
N ALA A 38 7.19 1.48 -2.07
CA ALA A 38 8.41 1.08 -1.39
C ALA A 38 8.17 0.69 0.08
N VAL A 39 7.16 1.29 0.73
CA VAL A 39 6.73 0.93 2.08
C VAL A 39 6.19 -0.50 2.10
N VAL A 40 5.32 -0.84 1.15
CA VAL A 40 4.75 -2.18 1.01
C VAL A 40 5.84 -3.19 0.61
N MET A 41 6.75 -2.81 -0.28
CA MET A 41 7.90 -3.64 -0.65
C MET A 41 8.75 -4.01 0.57
N LEU A 42 9.00 -3.07 1.47
CA LEU A 42 9.70 -3.32 2.73
C LEU A 42 8.98 -4.39 3.56
N GLU A 43 7.67 -4.24 3.75
CA GLU A 43 6.88 -5.18 4.56
C GLU A 43 6.82 -6.58 3.92
N LEU A 44 6.64 -6.65 2.62
CA LEU A 44 6.62 -7.92 1.88
C LEU A 44 7.97 -8.65 1.98
N ARG A 45 9.07 -7.95 1.83
CA ARG A 45 10.41 -8.54 1.98
C ARG A 45 10.69 -8.99 3.40
N ALA A 46 10.29 -8.21 4.39
CA ALA A 46 10.42 -8.60 5.79
C ALA A 46 9.59 -9.85 6.14
N GLY A 47 8.46 -10.04 5.48
CA GLY A 47 7.59 -11.21 5.66
C GLY A 47 8.02 -12.46 4.89
N ALA A 48 8.88 -12.33 3.88
CA ALA A 48 9.38 -13.44 3.08
C ALA A 48 10.59 -14.09 3.77
N ARG A 49 10.32 -15.06 4.64
CA ARG A 49 11.32 -15.63 5.57
C ARG A 49 12.06 -16.85 5.04
N THR A 50 11.62 -17.43 3.93
CA THR A 50 12.30 -18.56 3.29
C THR A 50 12.83 -18.15 1.92
N PRO A 51 13.89 -18.83 1.39
CA PRO A 51 14.38 -18.54 0.04
C PRO A 51 13.33 -18.70 -1.04
N GLY A 52 12.41 -19.66 -0.89
CA GLY A 52 11.30 -19.87 -1.82
C GLY A 52 10.29 -18.74 -1.81
N GLN A 53 9.91 -18.26 -0.63
CA GLN A 53 9.02 -17.09 -0.48
C GLN A 53 9.66 -15.82 -1.05
N ALA A 54 10.93 -15.59 -0.75
CA ALA A 54 11.68 -14.44 -1.27
C ALA A 54 11.74 -14.46 -2.81
N ARG A 55 12.00 -15.61 -3.40
CA ARG A 55 12.05 -15.78 -4.86
C ARG A 55 10.69 -15.55 -5.50
N MET A 56 9.62 -16.10 -4.93
CA MET A 56 8.25 -15.89 -5.40
C MET A 56 7.88 -14.42 -5.36
N LEU A 57 8.17 -13.74 -4.25
CA LEU A 57 7.91 -12.31 -4.10
C LEU A 57 8.61 -11.49 -5.18
N GLU A 58 9.88 -11.74 -5.43
CA GLU A 58 10.64 -11.02 -6.47
C GLU A 58 10.07 -11.27 -7.87
N GLN A 59 9.78 -12.52 -8.21
CA GLN A 59 9.29 -12.89 -9.55
C GLN A 59 7.87 -12.41 -9.80
N GLU A 60 6.95 -12.61 -8.84
CA GLU A 60 5.52 -12.36 -9.04
C GLU A 60 5.12 -10.91 -8.78
N VAL A 61 5.84 -10.20 -7.94
CA VAL A 61 5.46 -8.84 -7.53
C VAL A 61 6.56 -7.83 -7.84
N VAL A 62 7.70 -7.87 -7.15
CA VAL A 62 8.65 -6.75 -7.14
C VAL A 62 9.21 -6.46 -8.52
N GLN A 63 9.63 -7.48 -9.25
CA GLN A 63 10.24 -7.33 -10.59
C GLN A 63 9.28 -6.71 -11.62
N ARG A 64 7.99 -6.98 -11.52
CA ARG A 64 6.98 -6.39 -12.42
C ARG A 64 7.03 -4.87 -12.40
N PHE A 65 7.09 -4.32 -11.20
CA PHE A 65 7.05 -2.87 -11.00
C PHE A 65 8.44 -2.23 -11.14
N ALA A 66 9.47 -2.88 -10.60
CA ALA A 66 10.83 -2.37 -10.65
C ALA A 66 11.34 -2.22 -12.09
N ARG A 67 11.15 -3.24 -12.93
CA ARG A 67 11.56 -3.21 -14.34
C ARG A 67 10.82 -2.16 -15.15
N ALA A 68 9.59 -1.85 -14.78
CA ALA A 68 8.78 -0.83 -15.43
C ALA A 68 8.99 0.57 -14.84
N ASN A 69 9.91 0.73 -13.90
CA ASN A 69 10.15 1.97 -13.15
C ASN A 69 8.88 2.52 -12.46
N ARG A 70 8.10 1.61 -11.89
CA ARG A 70 6.85 1.92 -11.18
C ARG A 70 6.91 1.53 -9.71
N VAL A 71 7.95 1.94 -9.03
CA VAL A 71 8.06 1.88 -7.57
C VAL A 71 7.84 3.28 -7.02
N LEU A 72 6.87 3.42 -6.12
CA LEU A 72 6.49 4.67 -5.49
C LEU A 72 7.27 4.83 -4.18
N THR A 73 8.17 5.81 -4.12
CA THR A 73 8.98 6.09 -2.94
C THR A 73 8.47 7.35 -2.24
N PRO A 74 8.17 7.30 -0.93
CA PRO A 74 7.78 8.49 -0.18
C PRO A 74 8.89 9.54 -0.17
N SER A 75 8.52 10.81 -0.33
CA SER A 75 9.44 11.93 -0.17
C SER A 75 9.70 12.27 1.31
N ALA A 76 10.66 13.14 1.58
CA ALA A 76 10.86 13.67 2.92
C ALA A 76 9.60 14.35 3.48
N ASP A 77 8.82 15.02 2.63
CA ASP A 77 7.56 15.65 3.04
C ASP A 77 6.52 14.60 3.45
N ALA A 78 6.46 13.46 2.77
CA ALA A 78 5.57 12.36 3.16
C ALA A 78 5.92 11.81 4.55
N PHE A 79 7.20 11.67 4.88
CA PHE A 79 7.64 11.30 6.22
C PHE A 79 7.22 12.34 7.27
N SER A 80 7.38 13.62 6.98
CA SER A 80 6.97 14.72 7.86
C SER A 80 5.45 14.67 8.12
N VAL A 81 4.65 14.54 7.06
CA VAL A 81 3.19 14.45 7.15
C VAL A 81 2.77 13.20 7.94
N ALA A 82 3.41 12.07 7.70
CA ALA A 82 3.13 10.84 8.44
C ALA A 82 3.40 11.00 9.94
N GLY A 83 4.50 11.66 10.32
CA GLY A 83 4.81 11.94 11.71
C GLY A 83 3.76 12.83 12.38
N GLN A 84 3.31 13.89 11.70
CA GLN A 84 2.24 14.77 12.18
C GLN A 84 0.91 14.03 12.33
N LEU A 85 0.57 13.15 11.38
CA LEU A 85 -0.62 12.31 11.42
C LEU A 85 -0.60 11.39 12.64
N LEU A 86 0.53 10.72 12.90
CA LEU A 86 0.70 9.84 14.06
C LEU A 86 0.56 10.60 15.38
N ALA A 87 1.17 11.79 15.49
CA ALA A 87 1.05 12.63 16.67
C ALA A 87 -0.41 13.06 16.91
N THR A 88 -1.12 13.43 15.86
CA THR A 88 -2.53 13.84 15.96
C THR A 88 -3.43 12.68 16.42
N LEU A 89 -3.24 11.48 15.87
CA LEU A 89 -4.01 10.30 16.27
C LEU A 89 -3.74 9.90 17.72
N ALA A 90 -2.48 9.97 18.16
CA ALA A 90 -2.12 9.71 19.54
C ALA A 90 -2.80 10.70 20.51
N ASN A 91 -2.80 11.97 20.18
CA ASN A 91 -3.37 13.03 21.02
C ASN A 91 -4.91 13.03 21.04
N ARG A 92 -5.55 12.80 19.89
CA ARG A 92 -7.02 12.87 19.78
C ARG A 92 -7.72 11.58 20.16
N GLU A 93 -7.15 10.44 19.81
CA GLU A 93 -7.82 9.13 19.92
C GLU A 93 -7.06 8.16 20.83
N GLY A 94 -5.88 8.52 21.34
CA GLY A 94 -5.03 7.60 22.08
C GLY A 94 -4.50 6.44 21.26
N TRP A 95 -4.56 6.55 19.92
CA TRP A 95 -4.13 5.51 19.00
C TRP A 95 -2.65 5.69 18.70
N THR A 96 -1.79 4.96 19.44
CA THR A 96 -0.34 5.14 19.42
C THR A 96 0.36 4.03 18.62
N ALA A 97 1.52 4.37 18.06
CA ALA A 97 2.38 3.42 17.36
C ALA A 97 2.92 2.33 18.29
N ASP A 98 3.08 2.60 19.59
CA ASP A 98 3.52 1.61 20.59
C ASP A 98 2.50 0.48 20.72
N ALA A 99 1.20 0.82 20.78
CA ALA A 99 0.12 -0.15 20.87
C ALA A 99 -0.22 -0.80 19.51
N HIS A 100 0.07 -0.09 18.39
CA HIS A 100 -0.23 -0.50 17.03
C HIS A 100 0.99 -0.29 16.13
N PRO A 101 1.97 -1.22 16.11
CA PRO A 101 3.24 -1.02 15.39
C PRO A 101 3.11 -0.79 13.89
N SER A 102 2.05 -1.31 13.26
CA SER A 102 1.78 -1.10 11.83
C SER A 102 1.42 0.34 11.46
N LEU A 103 1.01 1.16 12.46
CA LEU A 103 0.58 2.54 12.22
C LEU A 103 1.64 3.39 11.53
N VAL A 104 2.91 3.18 11.82
CA VAL A 104 4.02 3.96 11.21
C VAL A 104 4.02 3.75 9.70
N HIS A 105 3.97 2.50 9.26
CA HIS A 105 3.95 2.17 7.84
C HIS A 105 2.65 2.63 7.17
N ASP A 106 1.52 2.43 7.83
CA ASP A 106 0.21 2.82 7.30
C ASP A 106 0.10 4.35 7.15
N ALA A 107 0.58 5.11 8.12
CA ALA A 107 0.61 6.57 8.05
C ALA A 107 1.51 7.05 6.90
N LEU A 108 2.68 6.43 6.74
CA LEU A 108 3.61 6.76 5.66
C LEU A 108 3.02 6.39 4.28
N LEU A 109 2.34 5.25 4.19
CA LEU A 109 1.65 4.82 2.98
C LEU A 109 0.54 5.81 2.59
N ALA A 110 -0.30 6.22 3.55
CA ALA A 110 -1.36 7.20 3.33
C ALA A 110 -0.81 8.56 2.88
N ALA A 111 0.23 9.06 3.54
CA ALA A 111 0.90 10.31 3.18
C ALA A 111 1.51 10.24 1.77
N SER A 112 2.13 9.12 1.43
CA SER A 112 2.71 8.87 0.10
C SER A 112 1.64 8.83 -0.99
N CYS A 113 0.51 8.16 -0.73
CA CYS A 113 -0.63 8.12 -1.65
C CYS A 113 -1.19 9.52 -1.92
N ARG A 114 -1.33 10.33 -0.87
CA ARG A 114 -1.79 11.72 -1.00
C ARG A 114 -0.84 12.55 -1.86
N GLU A 115 0.44 12.53 -1.56
CA GLU A 115 1.48 13.28 -2.25
C GLU A 115 1.53 12.97 -3.74
N SER A 116 1.35 11.71 -4.10
CA SER A 116 1.47 11.20 -5.47
C SER A 116 0.15 11.12 -6.25
N GLY A 117 -0.97 11.46 -5.60
CA GLY A 117 -2.29 11.35 -6.21
C GLY A 117 -2.68 9.91 -6.55
N VAL A 118 -2.27 8.95 -5.72
CA VAL A 118 -2.47 7.52 -5.93
C VAL A 118 -3.60 7.03 -5.02
N THR A 119 -4.50 6.20 -5.56
CA THR A 119 -5.54 5.52 -4.79
C THR A 119 -4.99 4.21 -4.21
N LEU A 120 -5.13 4.04 -2.90
CA LEU A 120 -4.73 2.82 -2.20
C LEU A 120 -5.80 1.74 -2.35
N ILE A 121 -5.42 0.55 -2.80
CA ILE A 121 -6.28 -0.64 -2.78
C ILE A 121 -5.94 -1.44 -1.52
N THR A 122 -6.90 -1.53 -0.61
CA THR A 122 -6.69 -2.19 0.69
C THR A 122 -7.98 -2.84 1.19
N ARG A 123 -7.83 -3.91 1.98
CA ARG A 123 -8.93 -4.51 2.74
C ARG A 123 -9.05 -3.94 4.16
N ASP A 124 -8.07 -3.14 4.57
CA ASP A 124 -8.02 -2.59 5.92
C ASP A 124 -8.90 -1.33 6.03
N ARG A 125 -9.96 -1.43 6.84
CA ARG A 125 -10.88 -0.33 7.10
C ARG A 125 -10.32 0.72 8.07
N ASP A 126 -9.24 0.42 8.77
CA ASP A 126 -8.61 1.34 9.73
C ASP A 126 -8.05 2.59 9.04
N PHE A 127 -7.79 2.53 7.73
CA PHE A 127 -7.44 3.70 6.94
C PHE A 127 -8.50 4.81 6.96
N ALA A 128 -9.75 4.49 7.30
CA ALA A 128 -10.80 5.50 7.51
C ALA A 128 -10.45 6.48 8.63
N ARG A 129 -9.73 6.04 9.67
CA ARG A 129 -9.26 6.92 10.75
C ARG A 129 -8.25 7.94 10.26
N PHE A 130 -7.35 7.55 9.37
CA PHE A 130 -6.41 8.49 8.77
C PHE A 130 -7.11 9.59 7.96
N LYS A 131 -8.23 9.27 7.31
CA LYS A 131 -8.99 10.26 6.52
C LYS A 131 -9.63 11.35 7.36
N THR A 132 -9.87 11.13 8.65
CA THR A 132 -10.37 12.17 9.55
C THR A 132 -9.35 13.27 9.82
N VAL A 133 -8.07 12.95 9.69
CA VAL A 133 -6.94 13.86 9.95
C VAL A 133 -6.24 14.26 8.65
N LEU A 134 -5.99 13.30 7.76
CA LEU A 134 -5.32 13.53 6.48
C LEU A 134 -6.35 13.47 5.34
N ARG A 135 -6.65 14.63 4.77
CA ARG A 135 -7.59 14.76 3.64
C ARG A 135 -6.87 14.74 2.30
N GLY A 136 -7.63 14.58 1.22
CA GLY A 136 -7.12 14.70 -0.14
C GLY A 136 -6.47 13.45 -0.69
N TRP A 137 -6.83 12.27 -0.19
CA TRP A 137 -6.42 10.98 -0.71
C TRP A 137 -7.57 9.98 -0.65
N ARG A 138 -7.43 8.85 -1.33
CA ARG A 138 -8.48 7.83 -1.42
C ARG A 138 -7.94 6.42 -1.19
N PHE A 139 -8.78 5.58 -0.59
CA PHE A 139 -8.57 4.13 -0.58
C PHE A 139 -9.86 3.41 -0.96
N VAL A 140 -9.73 2.23 -1.55
CA VAL A 140 -10.83 1.41 -2.05
C VAL A 140 -10.58 -0.06 -1.76
N ALA A 141 -11.66 -0.83 -1.69
CA ALA A 141 -11.55 -2.27 -1.58
C ALA A 141 -11.07 -2.92 -2.90
N PRO A 142 -10.39 -4.07 -2.86
CA PRO A 142 -10.08 -4.83 -4.08
C PRO A 142 -11.38 -5.42 -4.68
N TRP A 143 -11.62 -5.37 -5.95
CA TRP A 143 -10.85 -4.64 -6.95
C TRP A 143 -11.73 -3.54 -7.49
N PRO A 144 -11.22 -2.33 -7.67
CA PRO A 144 -12.07 -1.23 -8.10
C PRO A 144 -12.60 -1.47 -9.51
N GLN A 145 -13.90 -1.28 -9.66
CA GLN A 145 -14.57 -1.23 -10.95
C GLN A 145 -14.42 0.21 -11.47
N VAL A 146 -13.46 0.44 -12.34
CA VAL A 146 -13.32 1.74 -12.97
C VAL A 146 -14.19 1.75 -14.23
N SER A 147 -15.24 2.55 -14.21
CA SER A 147 -16.05 2.81 -15.39
C SER A 147 -15.15 3.37 -16.51
N GLN A 148 -15.32 2.82 -17.70
CA GLN A 148 -14.62 3.29 -18.90
C GLN A 148 -15.01 4.73 -19.23
#